data_8404f5a35609e48d81915cb78b51bbe1
#
_entry.id   8404f5a35609e48d81915cb78b51bbe1
#
_cell.length_a   1.000
_cell.length_b   1.000
_cell.length_c   1.000
_cell.angle_alpha   90.00
_cell.angle_beta   90.00
_cell.angle_gamma   90.00
#
_symmetry.space_group_name_H-M   'P 1'
#
loop_
_entity.id
_entity.type
_entity.pdbx_description
1 polymer ?
#
loop_
_entity_poly.entity_id
_entity_poly.type
_entity_poly.pdbx_seq_one_letter_code
_entity_poly.pdbx_strand_id
1 'polypeptide(L)'
;MDNHVIKAAGAVLWRRLSDELVQVALIHRPRYHDWSFPKGKVEPGEPEISCAHREVFEETGFESIFGPELCTVEYLVGASTKSVRYWSAQAIGEAKGPLDPNEVDQIIWLTVADAYDKLTRESDKEVLKNFEKFGTDTTPLVLLRHGKAIAREEWEGDDGDRPLAQLGQIQSMRMLAKYFPFGITEIHTSDAVRCYETVAPMARSLKLDMIYWTELSEYAFEKDKKAAMNVVQDIIESEAHAIVCGHNPVIPTIVAKYIGKKNIKQLDHGLLPGESWILHHRDGEVVAIDWMKAPDA
;
A
#
# COMPACT_ATOMS: atom_id res chain seq x y z
N MET A 1 -4.02 -32.81 -8.47
CA MET A 1 -2.96 -32.04 -9.20
C MET A 1 -2.85 -30.71 -8.52
N ASP A 2 -1.73 -30.44 -7.86
CA ASP A 2 -1.52 -29.15 -7.21
C ASP A 2 -1.54 -28.05 -8.29
N ASN A 3 -2.53 -27.22 -8.23
CA ASN A 3 -2.70 -26.10 -9.16
C ASN A 3 -1.63 -25.05 -8.79
N HIS A 4 -0.48 -25.06 -9.46
CA HIS A 4 0.60 -24.12 -9.17
C HIS A 4 0.14 -22.70 -9.49
N VAL A 5 0.08 -21.83 -8.46
CA VAL A 5 -0.27 -20.42 -8.63
C VAL A 5 0.99 -19.59 -8.81
N ILE A 6 1.09 -18.93 -9.95
CA ILE A 6 2.15 -17.95 -10.24
C ILE A 6 1.65 -16.59 -9.76
N LYS A 7 2.22 -16.08 -8.67
CA LYS A 7 1.93 -14.73 -8.18
C LYS A 7 2.65 -13.68 -9.02
N ALA A 8 1.93 -12.62 -9.34
CA ALA A 8 2.43 -11.46 -10.05
C ALA A 8 1.78 -10.19 -9.50
N ALA A 9 2.40 -9.05 -9.77
CA ALA A 9 1.90 -7.75 -9.35
C ALA A 9 2.20 -6.70 -10.40
N GLY A 10 1.36 -5.67 -10.49
CA GLY A 10 1.49 -4.60 -11.46
C GLY A 10 0.67 -3.37 -11.07
N ALA A 11 0.69 -2.36 -11.93
CA ALA A 11 -0.07 -1.15 -11.69
C ALA A 11 -0.62 -0.52 -12.97
N VAL A 12 -1.72 0.22 -12.82
CA VAL A 12 -2.14 1.21 -13.80
C VAL A 12 -1.33 2.47 -13.54
N LEU A 13 -0.27 2.66 -14.32
CA LEU A 13 0.56 3.85 -14.25
C LEU A 13 -0.17 5.00 -14.92
N TRP A 14 -0.40 6.10 -14.20
CA TRP A 14 -1.16 7.23 -14.69
C TRP A 14 -0.44 8.56 -14.47
N ARG A 15 -0.83 9.57 -15.25
CA ARG A 15 -0.40 10.95 -15.08
C ARG A 15 -1.56 11.91 -15.33
N ARG A 16 -1.50 13.07 -14.72
CA ARG A 16 -2.44 14.16 -14.95
C ARG A 16 -1.79 15.21 -15.84
N LEU A 17 -2.45 15.56 -16.94
CA LEU A 17 -2.02 16.64 -17.84
C LEU A 17 -2.76 17.96 -17.55
N SER A 18 -4.03 17.88 -17.12
CA SER A 18 -4.86 19.00 -16.67
C SER A 18 -5.93 18.48 -15.70
N ASP A 19 -6.70 19.36 -15.09
CA ASP A 19 -7.77 18.97 -14.15
C ASP A 19 -8.77 17.98 -14.76
N GLU A 20 -9.00 18.06 -16.07
CA GLU A 20 -9.95 17.20 -16.80
C GLU A 20 -9.30 16.03 -17.52
N LEU A 21 -7.95 15.98 -17.64
CA LEU A 21 -7.27 15.01 -18.49
C LEU A 21 -6.28 14.14 -17.73
N VAL A 22 -6.69 12.91 -17.50
CA VAL A 22 -5.85 11.82 -17.02
C VAL A 22 -5.47 10.91 -18.19
N GLN A 23 -4.21 10.51 -18.22
CA GLN A 23 -3.70 9.49 -19.14
C GLN A 23 -3.15 8.31 -18.33
N VAL A 24 -3.29 7.12 -18.93
CA VAL A 24 -2.69 5.88 -18.42
C VAL A 24 -1.63 5.38 -19.41
N ALA A 25 -0.56 4.80 -18.88
CA ALA A 25 0.48 4.19 -19.69
C ALA A 25 0.13 2.75 -20.03
N LEU A 26 0.26 2.39 -21.31
CA LEU A 26 0.28 1.00 -21.76
C LEU A 26 1.66 0.67 -22.29
N ILE A 27 2.10 -0.56 -22.04
CA ILE A 27 3.33 -1.12 -22.59
C ILE A 27 3.02 -2.12 -23.70
N HIS A 28 3.85 -2.11 -24.75
CA HIS A 28 3.84 -3.15 -25.78
C HIS A 28 4.91 -4.17 -25.49
N ARG A 29 4.51 -5.45 -25.51
CA ARG A 29 5.43 -6.58 -25.30
C ARG A 29 5.62 -7.37 -26.60
N PRO A 30 6.78 -7.20 -27.26
CA PRO A 30 7.00 -7.77 -28.60
C PRO A 30 6.87 -9.30 -28.62
N ARG A 31 7.28 -9.99 -27.56
CA ARG A 31 7.17 -11.45 -27.44
C ARG A 31 5.73 -11.96 -27.49
N TYR A 32 4.76 -11.15 -26.99
CA TYR A 32 3.35 -11.53 -26.89
C TYR A 32 2.48 -10.81 -27.91
N HIS A 33 3.03 -9.79 -28.59
CA HIS A 33 2.30 -8.90 -29.49
C HIS A 33 1.05 -8.30 -28.80
N ASP A 34 1.17 -7.94 -27.54
CA ASP A 34 0.06 -7.42 -26.75
C ASP A 34 0.36 -6.05 -26.12
N TRP A 35 -0.72 -5.31 -25.85
CA TRP A 35 -0.73 -4.09 -25.06
C TRP A 35 -1.33 -4.39 -23.68
N SER A 36 -0.60 -4.05 -22.63
CA SER A 36 -1.02 -4.34 -21.26
C SER A 36 -0.51 -3.28 -20.30
N PHE A 37 -0.91 -3.38 -19.02
CA PHE A 37 -0.29 -2.63 -17.93
C PHE A 37 1.05 -3.28 -17.50
N PRO A 38 2.01 -2.47 -16.98
CA PRO A 38 3.27 -2.99 -16.43
C PRO A 38 3.00 -3.94 -15.26
N LYS A 39 3.64 -5.11 -15.29
CA LYS A 39 3.51 -6.19 -14.29
C LYS A 39 4.52 -7.28 -14.46
N GLY A 40 4.94 -7.88 -13.36
CA GLY A 40 5.79 -9.06 -13.41
C GLY A 40 5.60 -10.03 -12.26
N LYS A 41 6.48 -11.00 -12.17
CA LYS A 41 6.41 -12.06 -11.16
C LYS A 41 6.95 -11.57 -9.82
N VAL A 42 6.26 -11.95 -8.75
CA VAL A 42 6.72 -11.71 -7.39
C VAL A 42 7.92 -12.60 -7.10
N GLU A 43 9.00 -11.99 -6.65
CA GLU A 43 10.21 -12.69 -6.23
C GLU A 43 10.05 -13.35 -4.85
N PRO A 44 10.84 -14.37 -4.51
CA PRO A 44 10.78 -14.99 -3.20
C PRO A 44 10.99 -13.99 -2.04
N GLY A 45 10.02 -13.85 -1.14
CA GLY A 45 10.07 -12.93 -0.01
C GLY A 45 9.77 -11.46 -0.34
N GLU A 46 9.51 -11.13 -1.61
CA GLU A 46 9.11 -9.79 -2.04
C GLU A 46 7.63 -9.52 -1.72
N PRO A 47 7.29 -8.37 -1.11
CA PRO A 47 5.89 -7.94 -1.01
C PRO A 47 5.30 -7.68 -2.41
N GLU A 48 4.03 -8.06 -2.64
CA GLU A 48 3.39 -7.89 -3.96
C GLU A 48 3.39 -6.43 -4.43
N ILE A 49 3.19 -5.47 -3.53
CA ILE A 49 3.24 -4.03 -3.87
C ILE A 49 4.66 -3.57 -4.24
N SER A 50 5.70 -4.13 -3.61
CA SER A 50 7.11 -3.84 -3.97
C SER A 50 7.44 -4.39 -5.34
N CYS A 51 6.94 -5.60 -5.65
CA CYS A 51 7.02 -6.18 -7.00
C CYS A 51 6.35 -5.25 -8.02
N ALA A 52 5.11 -4.80 -7.77
CA ALA A 52 4.43 -3.89 -8.68
C ALA A 52 5.22 -2.58 -8.90
N HIS A 53 5.79 -2.01 -7.83
CA HIS A 53 6.60 -0.80 -7.90
C HIS A 53 7.89 -1.02 -8.73
N ARG A 54 8.61 -2.13 -8.49
CA ARG A 54 9.81 -2.52 -9.25
C ARG A 54 9.49 -2.72 -10.73
N GLU A 55 8.44 -3.46 -11.04
CA GLU A 55 8.03 -3.76 -12.42
C GLU A 55 7.57 -2.51 -13.18
N VAL A 56 6.86 -1.58 -12.53
CA VAL A 56 6.55 -0.27 -13.12
C VAL A 56 7.82 0.45 -13.53
N PHE A 57 8.83 0.49 -12.65
CA PHE A 57 10.10 1.14 -12.97
C PHE A 57 10.88 0.39 -14.08
N GLU A 58 10.99 -0.94 -14.01
CA GLU A 58 11.71 -1.75 -14.98
C GLU A 58 11.09 -1.69 -16.37
N GLU A 59 9.76 -1.78 -16.48
CA GLU A 59 9.04 -1.80 -17.76
C GLU A 59 8.76 -0.41 -18.34
N THR A 60 8.81 0.67 -17.52
CA THR A 60 8.47 2.02 -17.99
C THR A 60 9.56 3.08 -17.77
N GLY A 61 10.45 2.87 -16.82
CA GLY A 61 11.47 3.84 -16.39
C GLY A 61 10.91 5.01 -15.58
N PHE A 62 9.64 4.99 -15.19
CA PHE A 62 9.07 6.01 -14.31
C PHE A 62 9.19 5.63 -12.85
N GLU A 63 9.62 6.59 -12.02
CA GLU A 63 9.35 6.56 -10.59
C GLU A 63 7.84 6.74 -10.39
N SER A 64 7.28 6.18 -9.31
CA SER A 64 5.84 6.23 -9.09
C SER A 64 5.46 6.24 -7.62
N ILE A 65 4.31 6.86 -7.32
CA ILE A 65 3.66 6.82 -6.00
C ILE A 65 2.37 6.01 -6.14
N PHE A 66 2.20 5.02 -5.27
CA PHE A 66 1.09 4.10 -5.32
C PHE A 66 -0.13 4.64 -4.57
N GLY A 67 -1.28 4.45 -5.19
CA GLY A 67 -2.61 4.67 -4.64
C GLY A 67 -3.28 3.34 -4.26
N PRO A 68 -4.64 3.27 -4.33
CA PRO A 68 -5.41 2.12 -3.89
C PRO A 68 -5.16 0.87 -4.73
N GLU A 69 -5.35 -0.28 -4.08
CA GLU A 69 -5.51 -1.56 -4.75
C GLU A 69 -6.76 -1.55 -5.63
N LEU A 70 -6.61 -1.98 -6.87
CA LEU A 70 -7.71 -1.96 -7.85
C LEU A 70 -8.45 -3.30 -7.87
N CYS A 71 -7.74 -4.38 -8.10
CA CYS A 71 -8.27 -5.75 -8.09
C CYS A 71 -7.15 -6.78 -8.27
N THR A 72 -7.53 -8.04 -8.08
CA THR A 72 -6.73 -9.20 -8.51
C THR A 72 -7.42 -9.85 -9.70
N VAL A 73 -6.68 -10.13 -10.77
CA VAL A 73 -7.16 -10.89 -11.92
C VAL A 73 -6.43 -12.22 -12.03
N GLU A 74 -7.16 -13.25 -12.43
CA GLU A 74 -6.61 -14.59 -12.57
C GLU A 74 -6.84 -15.13 -13.98
N TYR A 75 -5.83 -15.78 -14.54
CA TYR A 75 -5.92 -16.44 -15.84
C TYR A 75 -4.95 -17.61 -15.95
N LEU A 76 -5.25 -18.53 -16.88
CA LEU A 76 -4.42 -19.72 -17.12
C LEU A 76 -3.19 -19.38 -17.98
N VAL A 77 -2.03 -19.89 -17.56
CA VAL A 77 -0.78 -19.88 -18.31
C VAL A 77 -0.23 -21.30 -18.35
N GLY A 78 -0.47 -21.99 -19.45
CA GLY A 78 -0.21 -23.43 -19.53
C GLY A 78 -1.09 -24.20 -18.52
N ALA A 79 -0.46 -24.98 -17.64
CA ALA A 79 -1.13 -25.74 -16.57
C ALA A 79 -1.21 -24.98 -15.24
N SER A 80 -0.72 -23.75 -15.17
CA SER A 80 -0.68 -22.95 -13.94
C SER A 80 -1.72 -21.81 -14.00
N THR A 81 -2.23 -21.39 -12.83
CA THR A 81 -3.01 -20.15 -12.70
C THR A 81 -2.05 -19.01 -12.41
N LYS A 82 -2.07 -17.94 -13.22
CA LYS A 82 -1.40 -16.68 -12.89
C LYS A 82 -2.39 -15.77 -12.20
N SER A 83 -2.07 -15.35 -10.97
CA SER A 83 -2.82 -14.38 -10.17
C SER A 83 -2.04 -13.08 -10.15
N VAL A 84 -2.62 -12.00 -10.67
CA VAL A 84 -1.98 -10.68 -10.78
C VAL A 84 -2.75 -9.66 -9.98
N ARG A 85 -2.11 -9.07 -8.98
CA ARG A 85 -2.67 -8.01 -8.14
C ARG A 85 -2.26 -6.65 -8.68
N TYR A 86 -3.22 -5.73 -8.82
CA TYR A 86 -2.99 -4.41 -9.41
C TYR A 86 -3.31 -3.28 -8.48
N TRP A 87 -2.49 -2.23 -8.57
CA TRP A 87 -2.68 -0.94 -7.90
C TRP A 87 -2.80 0.20 -8.90
N SER A 88 -3.29 1.34 -8.44
CA SER A 88 -3.06 2.62 -9.09
C SER A 88 -1.66 3.12 -8.77
N ALA A 89 -0.97 3.74 -9.73
CA ALA A 89 0.34 4.34 -9.51
C ALA A 89 0.48 5.64 -10.30
N GLN A 90 0.77 6.74 -9.61
CA GLN A 90 1.03 8.03 -10.25
C GLN A 90 2.48 8.10 -10.71
N ALA A 91 2.68 8.42 -11.99
CA ALA A 91 4.01 8.65 -12.54
C ALA A 91 4.63 9.95 -11.98
N ILE A 92 5.88 9.88 -11.57
CA ILE A 92 6.65 11.01 -11.02
C ILE A 92 7.85 11.32 -11.92
N GLY A 93 8.02 12.60 -12.26
CA GLY A 93 9.15 13.06 -13.06
C GLY A 93 9.13 12.56 -14.50
N GLU A 94 10.31 12.34 -15.07
CA GLU A 94 10.50 11.92 -16.45
C GLU A 94 10.95 10.46 -16.51
N ALA A 95 10.52 9.75 -17.55
CA ALA A 95 10.92 8.37 -17.78
C ALA A 95 12.38 8.26 -18.20
N LYS A 96 13.04 7.21 -17.72
CA LYS A 96 14.35 6.77 -18.23
C LYS A 96 14.21 5.74 -19.37
N GLY A 97 12.99 5.35 -19.71
CA GLY A 97 12.66 4.27 -20.64
C GLY A 97 12.75 2.89 -20.00
N PRO A 98 12.23 1.85 -20.68
CA PRO A 98 12.27 0.48 -20.17
C PRO A 98 13.71 -0.01 -20.06
N LEU A 99 14.00 -0.80 -19.00
CA LEU A 99 15.35 -1.34 -18.76
C LEU A 99 15.72 -2.44 -19.77
N ASP A 100 14.74 -3.24 -20.22
CA ASP A 100 14.93 -4.27 -21.26
C ASP A 100 14.01 -4.01 -22.47
N PRO A 101 14.57 -3.49 -23.60
CA PRO A 101 13.81 -3.28 -24.83
C PRO A 101 13.30 -4.57 -25.49
N ASN A 102 13.81 -5.75 -25.12
CA ASN A 102 13.29 -7.01 -25.62
C ASN A 102 12.02 -7.46 -24.88
N GLU A 103 11.81 -6.95 -23.66
CA GLU A 103 10.61 -7.20 -22.88
C GLU A 103 9.52 -6.16 -23.18
N VAL A 104 9.89 -4.87 -23.24
CA VAL A 104 9.01 -3.74 -23.56
C VAL A 104 9.69 -2.86 -24.59
N ASP A 105 9.11 -2.79 -25.80
CA ASP A 105 9.67 -2.00 -26.91
C ASP A 105 8.96 -0.66 -27.13
N GLN A 106 7.74 -0.49 -26.59
CA GLN A 106 6.97 0.76 -26.70
C GLN A 106 6.18 1.05 -25.43
N ILE A 107 6.10 2.34 -25.10
CA ILE A 107 5.24 2.87 -24.04
C ILE A 107 4.40 3.97 -24.67
N ILE A 108 3.09 3.92 -24.47
CA ILE A 108 2.17 4.95 -24.97
C ILE A 108 1.30 5.47 -23.81
N TRP A 109 1.01 6.75 -23.86
CA TRP A 109 0.08 7.40 -22.96
C TRP A 109 -1.23 7.67 -23.64
N LEU A 110 -2.31 7.15 -23.12
CA LEU A 110 -3.65 7.22 -23.70
C LEU A 110 -4.65 7.78 -22.69
N THR A 111 -5.72 8.38 -23.16
CA THR A 111 -6.90 8.60 -22.32
C THR A 111 -7.44 7.26 -21.85
N VAL A 112 -8.22 7.24 -20.78
CA VAL A 112 -8.81 5.98 -20.28
C VAL A 112 -9.66 5.29 -21.34
N ALA A 113 -10.43 6.06 -22.12
CA ALA A 113 -11.24 5.53 -23.22
C ALA A 113 -10.40 4.89 -24.33
N ASP A 114 -9.36 5.59 -24.82
CA ASP A 114 -8.48 5.05 -25.86
C ASP A 114 -7.67 3.84 -25.36
N ALA A 115 -7.28 3.84 -24.09
CA ALA A 115 -6.60 2.71 -23.44
C ALA A 115 -7.51 1.47 -23.38
N TYR A 116 -8.80 1.65 -23.09
CA TYR A 116 -9.77 0.56 -23.09
C TYR A 116 -9.85 -0.16 -24.44
N ASP A 117 -9.86 0.61 -25.54
CA ASP A 117 -9.89 0.05 -26.90
C ASP A 117 -8.55 -0.57 -27.31
N LYS A 118 -7.44 -0.04 -26.79
CA LYS A 118 -6.09 -0.50 -27.11
C LYS A 118 -5.67 -1.76 -26.35
N LEU A 119 -6.15 -1.96 -25.13
CA LEU A 119 -5.84 -3.12 -24.30
C LEU A 119 -6.23 -4.43 -25.00
N THR A 120 -5.27 -5.36 -25.05
CA THR A 120 -5.43 -6.63 -25.77
C THR A 120 -6.27 -7.65 -24.97
N ARG A 121 -6.27 -7.58 -23.64
CA ARG A 121 -6.91 -8.58 -22.77
C ARG A 121 -8.09 -8.00 -22.03
N GLU A 122 -9.19 -8.75 -21.98
CA GLU A 122 -10.38 -8.36 -21.21
C GLU A 122 -10.10 -8.24 -19.69
N SER A 123 -9.18 -9.05 -19.16
CA SER A 123 -8.74 -8.91 -17.77
C SER A 123 -8.13 -7.54 -17.46
N ASP A 124 -7.36 -6.98 -18.39
CA ASP A 124 -6.73 -5.67 -18.23
C ASP A 124 -7.77 -4.54 -18.34
N LYS A 125 -8.83 -4.74 -19.15
CA LYS A 125 -9.97 -3.82 -19.22
C LYS A 125 -10.78 -3.78 -17.92
N GLU A 126 -10.86 -4.91 -17.19
CA GLU A 126 -11.48 -4.95 -15.87
C GLU A 126 -10.66 -4.15 -14.85
N VAL A 127 -9.33 -4.28 -14.91
CA VAL A 127 -8.42 -3.46 -14.08
C VAL A 127 -8.65 -1.97 -14.34
N LEU A 128 -8.75 -1.57 -15.61
CA LEU A 128 -9.00 -0.17 -16.01
C LEU A 128 -10.34 0.35 -15.48
N LYS A 129 -11.40 -0.45 -15.51
CA LYS A 129 -12.71 -0.08 -14.93
C LYS A 129 -12.64 0.17 -13.40
N ASN A 130 -11.82 -0.58 -12.68
CA ASN A 130 -11.62 -0.33 -11.26
C ASN A 130 -10.76 0.91 -11.03
N PHE A 131 -9.77 1.19 -11.88
CA PHE A 131 -9.01 2.43 -11.86
C PHE A 131 -9.91 3.66 -12.00
N GLU A 132 -10.90 3.65 -12.90
CA GLU A 132 -11.86 4.76 -13.07
C GLU A 132 -12.66 5.09 -11.80
N LYS A 133 -12.88 4.11 -10.93
CA LYS A 133 -13.65 4.32 -9.68
C LYS A 133 -12.86 5.03 -8.60
N PHE A 134 -11.57 4.70 -8.43
CA PHE A 134 -10.81 5.08 -7.23
C PHE A 134 -9.42 5.62 -7.54
N GLY A 135 -8.92 5.43 -8.76
CA GLY A 135 -7.51 5.31 -9.03
C GLY A 135 -6.68 6.57 -9.07
N THR A 136 -7.25 7.78 -9.00
CA THR A 136 -6.46 9.03 -9.11
C THR A 136 -6.55 9.90 -7.87
N ASP A 137 -5.51 10.72 -7.68
CA ASP A 137 -5.49 11.82 -6.72
C ASP A 137 -5.85 11.42 -5.29
N THR A 138 -5.36 10.28 -4.85
CA THR A 138 -5.55 9.81 -3.49
C THR A 138 -4.27 9.92 -2.68
N THR A 139 -4.41 10.35 -1.43
CA THR A 139 -3.32 10.39 -0.45
C THR A 139 -3.44 9.19 0.47
N PRO A 140 -2.37 8.38 0.65
CA PRO A 140 -2.39 7.21 1.51
C PRO A 140 -2.10 7.58 2.97
N LEU A 141 -2.94 7.11 3.88
CA LEU A 141 -2.70 7.08 5.32
C LEU A 141 -2.61 5.63 5.79
N VAL A 142 -1.42 5.19 6.18
CA VAL A 142 -1.18 3.84 6.70
C VAL A 142 -1.44 3.81 8.20
N LEU A 143 -2.41 3.05 8.66
CA LEU A 143 -2.68 2.76 10.07
C LEU A 143 -2.07 1.40 10.43
N LEU A 144 -0.88 1.41 11.02
CA LEU A 144 -0.05 0.25 11.28
C LEU A 144 -0.16 -0.18 12.74
N ARG A 145 -0.54 -1.44 13.00
CA ARG A 145 -0.33 -2.03 14.31
C ARG A 145 1.16 -2.31 14.51
N HIS A 146 1.70 -1.98 15.69
CA HIS A 146 3.09 -2.30 16.05
C HIS A 146 3.44 -3.77 15.78
N GLY A 147 4.69 -4.07 15.50
CA GLY A 147 5.22 -5.42 15.35
C GLY A 147 5.03 -6.28 16.61
N LYS A 148 5.37 -7.55 16.51
CA LYS A 148 5.25 -8.47 17.64
C LYS A 148 6.12 -7.99 18.82
N ALA A 149 5.48 -7.60 19.92
CA ALA A 149 6.16 -7.24 21.17
C ALA A 149 6.40 -8.48 22.04
N ILE A 150 7.31 -8.38 23.01
CA ILE A 150 7.48 -9.36 24.09
C ILE A 150 6.10 -9.58 24.75
N ALA A 151 5.79 -10.79 25.20
CA ALA A 151 4.53 -11.08 25.84
C ALA A 151 4.39 -10.30 27.18
N ARG A 152 3.16 -9.90 27.55
CA ARG A 152 2.95 -9.12 28.78
C ARG A 152 3.40 -9.89 30.03
N GLU A 153 3.22 -11.18 30.01
CA GLU A 153 3.59 -12.08 31.11
C GLU A 153 5.11 -12.25 31.28
N GLU A 154 5.88 -11.88 30.26
CA GLU A 154 7.35 -11.96 30.24
C GLU A 154 8.03 -10.60 30.52
N TRP A 155 7.22 -9.53 30.73
CA TRP A 155 7.71 -8.17 30.90
C TRP A 155 7.40 -7.63 32.31
N GLU A 156 8.43 -7.25 33.05
CA GLU A 156 8.30 -6.78 34.44
C GLU A 156 8.23 -5.24 34.59
N GLY A 157 8.43 -4.48 33.49
CA GLY A 157 8.36 -3.01 33.48
C GLY A 157 6.98 -2.47 33.13
N ASP A 158 6.89 -1.15 32.97
CA ASP A 158 5.69 -0.50 32.49
C ASP A 158 5.34 -1.00 31.10
N ASP A 159 4.03 -1.20 30.78
CA ASP A 159 3.60 -1.70 29.48
C ASP A 159 4.00 -0.76 28.33
N GLY A 160 4.10 0.55 28.59
CA GLY A 160 4.59 1.53 27.62
C GLY A 160 6.03 1.25 27.16
N ASP A 161 6.88 0.77 28.06
CA ASP A 161 8.30 0.48 27.82
C ASP A 161 8.55 -0.91 27.22
N ARG A 162 7.52 -1.73 27.07
CA ARG A 162 7.62 -3.09 26.55
C ARG A 162 8.07 -3.10 25.08
N PRO A 163 9.27 -3.69 24.78
CA PRO A 163 9.87 -3.61 23.44
C PRO A 163 9.33 -4.68 22.48
N LEU A 164 9.79 -4.62 21.24
CA LEU A 164 9.57 -5.66 20.25
C LEU A 164 10.28 -6.97 20.63
N ALA A 165 9.60 -8.09 20.39
CA ALA A 165 10.24 -9.40 20.36
C ALA A 165 11.06 -9.57 19.07
N GLN A 166 11.88 -10.62 18.98
CA GLN A 166 12.71 -10.90 17.81
C GLN A 166 11.92 -10.88 16.49
N LEU A 167 10.73 -11.50 16.46
CA LEU A 167 9.85 -11.46 15.29
C LEU A 167 9.45 -10.02 14.94
N GLY A 168 9.12 -9.19 15.92
CA GLY A 168 8.76 -7.80 15.70
C GLY A 168 9.93 -6.96 15.17
N GLN A 169 11.15 -7.25 15.60
CA GLN A 169 12.36 -6.61 15.05
C GLN A 169 12.57 -6.96 13.58
N ILE A 170 12.35 -8.23 13.19
CA ILE A 170 12.39 -8.66 11.79
C ILE A 170 11.30 -7.95 10.98
N GLN A 171 10.07 -7.91 11.51
CA GLN A 171 8.96 -7.18 10.86
C GLN A 171 9.32 -5.72 10.63
N SER A 172 9.84 -5.04 11.65
CA SER A 172 10.21 -3.62 11.59
C SER A 172 11.24 -3.32 10.49
N MET A 173 12.23 -4.18 10.30
CA MET A 173 13.24 -4.04 9.23
C MET A 173 12.65 -4.19 7.82
N ARG A 174 11.54 -4.90 7.67
CA ARG A 174 10.88 -5.16 6.38
C ARG A 174 9.77 -4.16 6.05
N MET A 175 9.41 -3.25 6.99
CA MET A 175 8.34 -2.26 6.78
C MET A 175 8.66 -1.30 5.64
N LEU A 176 9.93 -0.89 5.48
CA LEU A 176 10.32 0.03 4.43
C LEU A 176 9.94 -0.49 3.04
N ALA A 177 10.35 -1.72 2.70
CA ALA A 177 10.05 -2.30 1.40
C ALA A 177 8.55 -2.30 1.10
N LYS A 178 7.73 -2.54 2.12
CA LYS A 178 6.28 -2.63 2.00
C LYS A 178 5.59 -1.28 1.81
N TYR A 179 6.06 -0.22 2.48
CA TYR A 179 5.41 1.09 2.48
C TYR A 179 6.11 2.14 1.64
N PHE A 180 7.33 1.86 1.16
CA PHE A 180 8.07 2.75 0.26
C PHE A 180 7.26 3.16 -0.98
N PRO A 181 6.49 2.26 -1.65
CA PRO A 181 5.72 2.62 -2.83
C PRO A 181 4.66 3.71 -2.59
N PHE A 182 4.21 3.90 -1.34
CA PHE A 182 3.23 4.95 -1.00
C PHE A 182 3.83 6.35 -0.87
N GLY A 183 5.15 6.51 -1.02
CA GLY A 183 5.80 7.84 -0.97
C GLY A 183 5.68 8.52 0.40
N ILE A 184 5.82 7.78 1.50
CA ILE A 184 5.67 8.28 2.88
C ILE A 184 6.54 9.49 3.15
N THR A 185 5.93 10.58 3.59
CA THR A 185 6.57 11.86 3.95
C THR A 185 6.50 12.16 5.45
N GLU A 186 5.58 11.53 6.19
CA GLU A 186 5.44 11.72 7.64
C GLU A 186 5.27 10.40 8.38
N ILE A 187 5.91 10.31 9.57
CA ILE A 187 5.81 9.14 10.44
C ILE A 187 5.32 9.57 11.81
N HIS A 188 4.11 9.15 12.15
CA HIS A 188 3.46 9.35 13.43
C HIS A 188 3.47 8.05 14.23
N THR A 189 3.67 8.12 15.54
CA THR A 189 3.69 6.94 16.39
C THR A 189 3.11 7.23 17.76
N SER A 190 2.48 6.22 18.37
CA SER A 190 2.26 6.22 19.80
C SER A 190 3.62 6.32 20.54
N ASP A 191 3.60 6.86 21.74
CA ASP A 191 4.76 6.98 22.62
C ASP A 191 5.28 5.64 23.18
N ALA A 192 4.53 4.53 23.00
CA ALA A 192 4.97 3.20 23.43
C ALA A 192 6.20 2.70 22.66
N VAL A 193 7.20 2.15 23.38
CA VAL A 193 8.47 1.67 22.81
C VAL A 193 8.26 0.72 21.62
N ARG A 194 7.33 -0.23 21.71
CA ARG A 194 7.03 -1.17 20.60
C ARG A 194 6.53 -0.49 19.32
N CYS A 195 5.82 0.65 19.45
CA CYS A 195 5.38 1.41 18.29
C CYS A 195 6.55 2.16 17.65
N TYR A 196 7.33 2.86 18.47
CA TYR A 196 8.56 3.51 18.06
C TYR A 196 9.52 2.53 17.34
N GLU A 197 9.85 1.40 17.98
CA GLU A 197 10.77 0.40 17.41
C GLU A 197 10.25 -0.17 16.08
N THR A 198 8.94 -0.22 15.87
CA THR A 198 8.34 -0.72 14.63
C THR A 198 8.66 0.18 13.43
N VAL A 199 8.63 1.50 13.59
CA VAL A 199 8.79 2.44 12.48
C VAL A 199 10.18 3.09 12.43
N ALA A 200 10.99 2.99 13.48
CA ALA A 200 12.30 3.60 13.55
C ALA A 200 13.30 3.20 12.44
N PRO A 201 13.38 1.93 11.98
CA PRO A 201 14.24 1.58 10.85
C PRO A 201 13.82 2.29 9.56
N MET A 202 12.51 2.39 9.29
CA MET A 202 11.97 3.08 8.13
C MET A 202 12.23 4.59 8.23
N ALA A 203 11.97 5.21 9.38
CA ALA A 203 12.24 6.62 9.63
C ALA A 203 13.70 6.99 9.32
N ARG A 204 14.66 6.19 9.82
CA ARG A 204 16.08 6.37 9.53
C ARG A 204 16.41 6.26 8.04
N SER A 205 15.82 5.27 7.35
CA SER A 205 16.08 5.05 5.92
C SER A 205 15.52 6.18 5.04
N LEU A 206 14.34 6.69 5.39
CA LEU A 206 13.70 7.81 4.71
C LEU A 206 14.23 9.18 5.15
N LYS A 207 15.03 9.24 6.23
CA LYS A 207 15.54 10.47 6.87
C LYS A 207 14.41 11.40 7.33
N LEU A 208 13.34 10.78 7.89
CA LEU A 208 12.20 11.48 8.45
C LEU A 208 12.25 11.47 9.97
N ASP A 209 11.84 12.57 10.58
CA ASP A 209 11.59 12.63 12.01
C ASP A 209 10.30 11.89 12.36
N MET A 210 10.22 11.35 13.58
CA MET A 210 9.03 10.71 14.09
C MET A 210 8.25 11.68 14.99
N ILE A 211 6.94 11.79 14.75
CA ILE A 211 6.01 12.61 15.52
C ILE A 211 5.30 11.72 16.54
N TYR A 212 5.46 12.04 17.82
CA TYR A 212 4.93 11.22 18.92
C TYR A 212 3.59 11.76 19.40
N TRP A 213 2.62 10.85 19.57
CA TRP A 213 1.28 11.15 20.06
C TRP A 213 0.93 10.27 21.25
N THR A 214 0.84 10.86 22.44
CA THR A 214 0.36 10.16 23.65
C THR A 214 -1.10 9.73 23.51
N GLU A 215 -1.90 10.47 22.76
CA GLU A 215 -3.31 10.20 22.45
C GLU A 215 -3.52 8.87 21.72
N LEU A 216 -2.50 8.38 21.02
CA LEU A 216 -2.52 7.09 20.31
C LEU A 216 -2.12 5.91 21.22
N SER A 217 -1.75 6.14 22.48
CA SER A 217 -1.47 5.06 23.45
C SER A 217 -2.78 4.35 23.87
N GLU A 218 -2.67 3.06 24.25
CA GLU A 218 -3.81 2.29 24.76
C GLU A 218 -4.44 2.98 25.97
N TYR A 219 -3.61 3.48 26.89
CA TYR A 219 -4.07 4.14 28.10
C TYR A 219 -4.81 5.47 27.85
N ALA A 220 -4.29 6.34 26.99
CA ALA A 220 -4.95 7.60 26.67
C ALA A 220 -6.24 7.37 25.90
N PHE A 221 -6.25 6.40 24.98
CA PHE A 221 -7.42 6.02 24.21
C PHE A 221 -8.57 5.46 25.06
N GLU A 222 -8.28 4.68 26.10
CA GLU A 222 -9.30 4.23 27.05
C GLU A 222 -9.98 5.37 27.78
N LYS A 223 -9.26 6.47 28.03
CA LYS A 223 -9.78 7.68 28.70
C LYS A 223 -10.52 8.60 27.74
N ASP A 224 -9.97 8.84 26.57
CA ASP A 224 -10.53 9.74 25.54
C ASP A 224 -10.29 9.21 24.12
N LYS A 225 -11.24 8.42 23.65
CA LYS A 225 -11.24 7.90 22.26
C LYS A 225 -11.28 9.01 21.20
N LYS A 226 -11.88 10.16 21.54
CA LYS A 226 -12.07 11.26 20.61
C LYS A 226 -10.74 11.95 20.31
N ALA A 227 -9.84 12.05 21.29
CA ALA A 227 -8.51 12.62 21.08
C ALA A 227 -7.73 11.90 19.99
N ALA A 228 -7.63 10.55 20.05
CA ALA A 228 -6.96 9.75 19.02
C ALA A 228 -7.62 9.89 17.65
N MET A 229 -8.95 9.99 17.59
CA MET A 229 -9.69 10.19 16.34
C MET A 229 -9.42 11.57 15.72
N ASN A 230 -9.26 12.61 16.55
CA ASN A 230 -8.91 13.94 16.07
C ASN A 230 -7.50 13.97 15.48
N VAL A 231 -6.50 13.35 16.13
CA VAL A 231 -5.13 13.23 15.60
C VAL A 231 -5.16 12.65 14.18
N VAL A 232 -5.89 11.56 13.96
CA VAL A 232 -5.95 10.93 12.63
C VAL A 232 -6.73 11.78 11.64
N GLN A 233 -7.76 12.50 12.09
CA GLN A 233 -8.51 13.43 11.23
C GLN A 233 -7.62 14.60 10.77
N ASP A 234 -6.84 15.18 11.67
CA ASP A 234 -5.90 16.27 11.37
C ASP A 234 -4.84 15.82 10.35
N ILE A 235 -4.34 14.56 10.46
CA ILE A 235 -3.41 13.97 9.48
C ILE A 235 -4.08 13.79 8.11
N ILE A 236 -5.34 13.35 8.06
CA ILE A 236 -6.10 13.24 6.79
C ILE A 236 -6.26 14.63 6.15
N GLU A 237 -6.57 15.65 6.95
CA GLU A 237 -6.78 17.03 6.48
C GLU A 237 -5.47 17.70 6.03
N SER A 238 -4.31 17.26 6.52
CA SER A 238 -3.00 17.76 6.06
C SER A 238 -2.59 17.26 4.67
N GLU A 239 -3.27 16.23 4.16
CA GLU A 239 -2.96 15.56 2.89
C GLU A 239 -1.52 15.01 2.80
N ALA A 240 -0.88 14.76 3.94
CA ALA A 240 0.43 14.13 3.99
C ALA A 240 0.34 12.63 3.70
N HIS A 241 1.30 12.11 2.96
CA HIS A 241 1.51 10.67 2.81
C HIS A 241 2.06 10.13 4.12
N ALA A 242 1.22 9.65 5.00
CA ALA A 242 1.58 9.38 6.38
C ALA A 242 1.47 7.91 6.78
N ILE A 243 2.27 7.53 7.77
CA ILE A 243 2.11 6.29 8.52
C ILE A 243 1.88 6.61 9.99
N VAL A 244 0.87 5.99 10.59
CA VAL A 244 0.55 6.08 12.02
C VAL A 244 0.73 4.71 12.64
N CYS A 245 1.73 4.55 13.49
CA CYS A 245 1.95 3.31 14.24
C CYS A 245 1.28 3.37 15.61
N GLY A 246 0.40 2.41 15.88
CA GLY A 246 -0.40 2.37 17.10
C GLY A 246 -0.79 0.95 17.50
N HIS A 247 -1.92 0.88 18.20
CA HIS A 247 -2.39 -0.31 18.91
C HIS A 247 -3.72 -0.84 18.38
N ASN A 248 -4.01 -2.09 18.65
CA ASN A 248 -5.22 -2.76 18.18
C ASN A 248 -6.54 -2.13 18.66
N PRO A 249 -6.71 -1.70 19.92
CA PRO A 249 -7.97 -1.07 20.29
C PRO A 249 -8.16 0.30 19.60
N VAL A 250 -7.08 1.01 19.27
CA VAL A 250 -7.10 2.34 18.65
C VAL A 250 -7.44 2.23 17.16
N ILE A 251 -6.62 1.50 16.40
CA ILE A 251 -6.71 1.43 14.93
C ILE A 251 -8.06 0.89 14.45
N PRO A 252 -8.58 -0.26 14.93
CA PRO A 252 -9.88 -0.76 14.49
C PRO A 252 -11.03 0.21 14.77
N THR A 253 -10.97 0.95 15.89
CA THR A 253 -12.00 1.94 16.22
C THR A 253 -11.96 3.12 15.24
N ILE A 254 -10.77 3.58 14.85
CA ILE A 254 -10.59 4.64 13.86
C ILE A 254 -11.11 4.19 12.50
N VAL A 255 -10.68 3.02 12.03
CA VAL A 255 -11.07 2.49 10.72
C VAL A 255 -12.58 2.25 10.64
N ALA A 256 -13.21 1.80 11.74
CA ALA A 256 -14.67 1.61 11.81
C ALA A 256 -15.49 2.88 11.49
N LYS A 257 -14.92 4.09 11.69
CA LYS A 257 -15.55 5.36 11.33
C LYS A 257 -15.71 5.49 9.80
N TYR A 258 -14.76 4.96 9.04
CA TYR A 258 -14.68 5.11 7.58
C TYR A 258 -15.23 3.90 6.82
N ILE A 259 -15.18 2.71 7.41
CA ILE A 259 -15.80 1.51 6.83
C ILE A 259 -17.30 1.58 7.09
N GLY A 260 -18.13 1.69 6.02
CA GLY A 260 -19.57 1.65 6.15
C GLY A 260 -20.06 0.40 6.91
N LYS A 261 -21.21 0.48 7.59
CA LYS A 261 -21.78 -0.58 8.46
C LYS A 261 -21.83 -1.98 7.83
N LYS A 262 -21.81 -2.10 6.51
CA LYS A 262 -21.84 -3.38 5.78
C LYS A 262 -20.51 -4.13 5.80
N ASN A 263 -19.39 -3.44 6.06
CA ASN A 263 -18.04 -3.99 5.97
C ASN A 263 -17.37 -4.20 7.35
N ILE A 264 -18.08 -3.91 8.45
CA ILE A 264 -17.56 -4.05 9.83
C ILE A 264 -17.08 -5.47 10.15
N LYS A 265 -17.63 -6.51 9.48
CA LYS A 265 -17.17 -7.91 9.66
C LYS A 265 -15.69 -8.12 9.31
N GLN A 266 -15.09 -7.28 8.47
CA GLN A 266 -13.66 -7.33 8.16
C GLN A 266 -12.79 -6.85 9.34
N LEU A 267 -13.37 -6.13 10.31
CA LEU A 267 -12.71 -5.65 11.52
C LEU A 267 -12.81 -6.60 12.72
N ASP A 268 -13.62 -7.67 12.62
CA ASP A 268 -14.00 -8.53 13.77
C ASP A 268 -12.80 -9.20 14.47
N HIS A 269 -11.66 -9.29 13.79
CA HIS A 269 -10.45 -9.92 14.35
C HIS A 269 -9.36 -8.89 14.78
N GLY A 270 -9.58 -7.60 14.53
CA GLY A 270 -8.54 -6.59 14.68
C GLY A 270 -7.35 -6.88 13.75
N LEU A 271 -6.27 -6.12 13.94
CA LEU A 271 -5.01 -6.36 13.22
C LEU A 271 -4.11 -7.32 14.01
N LEU A 272 -3.45 -8.26 13.35
CA LEU A 272 -2.30 -8.96 13.90
C LEU A 272 -1.10 -8.00 13.99
N PRO A 273 -0.09 -8.25 14.88
CA PRO A 273 1.09 -7.41 14.96
C PRO A 273 1.81 -7.27 13.62
N GLY A 274 2.05 -6.03 13.18
CA GLY A 274 2.65 -5.69 11.89
C GLY A 274 1.69 -5.62 10.71
N GLU A 275 0.39 -5.88 10.91
CA GLU A 275 -0.64 -5.63 9.89
C GLU A 275 -1.09 -4.18 9.89
N SER A 276 -1.66 -3.75 8.77
CA SER A 276 -2.13 -2.38 8.58
C SER A 276 -3.41 -2.30 7.77
N TRP A 277 -4.13 -1.20 8.00
CA TRP A 277 -5.10 -0.64 7.07
C TRP A 277 -4.49 0.56 6.36
N ILE A 278 -4.76 0.74 5.07
CA ILE A 278 -4.41 1.93 4.32
C ILE A 278 -5.70 2.65 3.94
N LEU A 279 -5.87 3.85 4.46
CA LEU A 279 -6.96 4.73 4.08
C LEU A 279 -6.48 5.61 2.92
N HIS A 280 -7.09 5.46 1.76
CA HIS A 280 -6.85 6.34 0.62
C HIS A 280 -7.89 7.45 0.67
N HIS A 281 -7.44 8.68 0.90
CA HIS A 281 -8.34 9.83 1.01
C HIS A 281 -8.07 10.85 -0.09
N ARG A 282 -9.08 11.68 -0.34
CA ARG A 282 -9.07 12.78 -1.28
C ARG A 282 -9.97 13.87 -0.71
N ASP A 283 -9.49 15.12 -0.69
CA ASP A 283 -10.24 16.27 -0.16
C ASP A 283 -10.79 16.00 1.26
N GLY A 284 -10.04 15.33 2.11
CA GLY A 284 -10.42 14.96 3.48
C GLY A 284 -11.38 13.77 3.60
N GLU A 285 -11.84 13.16 2.51
CA GLU A 285 -12.75 12.01 2.51
C GLU A 285 -12.02 10.70 2.14
N VAL A 286 -12.28 9.63 2.89
CA VAL A 286 -11.75 8.29 2.58
C VAL A 286 -12.56 7.68 1.45
N VAL A 287 -11.89 7.41 0.33
CA VAL A 287 -12.50 6.89 -0.91
C VAL A 287 -12.23 5.40 -1.15
N ALA A 288 -11.13 4.87 -0.59
CA ALA A 288 -10.81 3.45 -0.64
C ALA A 288 -10.05 3.01 0.62
N ILE A 289 -10.13 1.74 0.96
CA ILE A 289 -9.47 1.15 2.14
C ILE A 289 -8.89 -0.19 1.74
N ASP A 290 -7.58 -0.31 1.91
CA ASP A 290 -6.84 -1.55 1.69
C ASP A 290 -6.41 -2.17 3.01
N TRP A 291 -6.23 -3.47 3.03
CA TRP A 291 -5.62 -4.20 4.13
C TRP A 291 -4.33 -4.86 3.67
N MET A 292 -3.32 -4.80 4.52
CA MET A 292 -2.04 -5.44 4.26
C MET A 292 -1.62 -6.33 5.42
N LYS A 293 -1.28 -7.59 5.10
CA LYS A 293 -0.73 -8.54 6.08
C LYS A 293 0.61 -8.05 6.63
N ALA A 294 1.01 -8.56 7.80
CA ALA A 294 2.34 -8.32 8.33
C ALA A 294 3.43 -8.79 7.34
N PRO A 295 4.63 -8.16 7.35
CA PRO A 295 5.77 -8.73 6.65
C PRO A 295 6.06 -10.15 7.13
N ASP A 296 6.37 -11.05 6.20
CA ASP A 296 6.76 -12.42 6.56
C ASP A 296 8.05 -12.40 7.40
N ALA A 297 8.29 -13.41 8.25
CA ALA A 297 9.47 -13.53 9.09
C ALA A 297 10.70 -14.01 8.32
#